data_a1d04bf4e40358d7a0c7c80a6d4a0be7
#
_entry.id   a1d04bf4e40358d7a0c7c80a6d4a0be7
#
_cell.length_a   1.000
_cell.length_b   1.000
_cell.length_c   1.000
_cell.angle_alpha   90.00
_cell.angle_beta   90.00
_cell.angle_gamma   90.00
#
_symmetry.space_group_name_H-M   'P 1'
#
loop_
_entity.id
_entity.type
_entity.pdbx_description
1 polymer ?
#
loop_
_entity_poly.entity_id
_entity_poly.type
_entity_poly.pdbx_seq_one_letter_code
_entity_poly.pdbx_strand_id
1 'polypeptide(L)'
;RPAAASGKLPAVVVVHENRGLNPYIEDVTRRLGIAGFLALAPDALTPLGGYPGNDDQGRELQSKRNSEEMTQDFIAAAELLQKHPLGNGRVGAVGFCYGGGIANTLAVRIPAVIAAAVPFYGRQPASEDVPKIKAPLLIHYAELDTRINAGWPAYEQALKAARVRYEMHL
;
A
#
# COMPACT_ATOMS: atom_id res chain seq x y z
N ARG A 1 -13.04 -0.48 -12.04
CA ARG A 1 -14.25 -0.18 -11.25
C ARG A 1 -15.33 -1.22 -11.55
N PRO A 2 -16.36 -1.38 -10.68
CA PRO A 2 -17.52 -2.21 -10.99
C PRO A 2 -18.24 -1.67 -12.25
N ALA A 3 -18.65 -2.56 -13.15
CA ALA A 3 -19.34 -2.17 -14.40
C ALA A 3 -20.66 -1.43 -14.13
N ALA A 4 -21.34 -1.78 -13.03
CA ALA A 4 -22.64 -1.20 -12.65
C ALA A 4 -22.54 0.01 -11.72
N ALA A 5 -21.33 0.50 -11.39
CA ALA A 5 -21.18 1.63 -10.48
C ALA A 5 -21.67 2.93 -11.11
N SER A 6 -22.61 3.58 -10.43
CA SER A 6 -23.05 4.95 -10.71
C SER A 6 -22.33 5.91 -9.76
N GLY A 7 -21.91 7.07 -10.27
CA GLY A 7 -21.25 8.11 -9.49
C GLY A 7 -19.74 7.89 -9.25
N LYS A 8 -19.17 8.76 -8.42
CA LYS A 8 -17.75 8.75 -8.06
C LYS A 8 -17.47 7.78 -6.92
N LEU A 9 -16.39 7.02 -7.02
CA LEU A 9 -16.02 5.97 -6.08
C LEU A 9 -14.82 6.39 -5.24
N PRO A 10 -14.70 5.91 -3.99
CA PRO A 10 -13.43 5.95 -3.28
C PRO A 10 -12.40 5.10 -4.02
N ALA A 11 -11.13 5.54 -4.01
CA ALA A 11 -10.06 4.86 -4.72
C ALA A 11 -9.13 4.11 -3.77
N VAL A 12 -8.46 3.08 -4.27
CA VAL A 12 -7.46 2.30 -3.52
C VAL A 12 -6.26 1.99 -4.43
N VAL A 13 -5.07 2.36 -3.95
CA VAL A 13 -3.80 1.83 -4.49
C VAL A 13 -3.53 0.50 -3.83
N VAL A 14 -3.34 -0.54 -4.64
CA VAL A 14 -2.97 -1.88 -4.19
C VAL A 14 -1.49 -2.10 -4.48
N VAL A 15 -0.70 -2.30 -3.44
CA VAL A 15 0.76 -2.44 -3.55
C VAL A 15 1.14 -3.90 -3.40
N HIS A 16 1.80 -4.43 -4.44
CA HIS A 16 2.24 -5.83 -4.50
C HIS A 16 3.37 -6.14 -3.53
N GLU A 17 3.69 -7.43 -3.39
CA GLU A 17 4.83 -7.91 -2.61
C GLU A 17 6.17 -7.65 -3.33
N ASN A 18 7.23 -8.31 -2.91
CA ASN A 18 8.59 -8.14 -3.47
C ASN A 18 8.82 -8.92 -4.78
N ARG A 19 7.80 -9.09 -5.61
CA ARG A 19 7.86 -9.93 -6.82
C ARG A 19 7.08 -9.37 -8.01
N GLY A 20 6.69 -8.08 -7.94
CA GLY A 20 5.89 -7.45 -8.99
C GLY A 20 4.40 -7.77 -8.89
N LEU A 21 3.66 -7.34 -9.89
CA LEU A 21 2.21 -7.51 -9.98
C LEU A 21 1.87 -8.93 -10.44
N ASN A 22 1.86 -9.86 -9.49
CA ASN A 22 1.50 -11.25 -9.75
C ASN A 22 -0.03 -11.48 -9.77
N PRO A 23 -0.51 -12.65 -10.23
CA PRO A 23 -1.93 -12.96 -10.33
C PRO A 23 -2.71 -12.83 -9.02
N TYR A 24 -2.07 -13.06 -7.86
CA TYR A 24 -2.70 -12.90 -6.56
C TYR A 24 -3.09 -11.42 -6.30
N ILE A 25 -2.18 -10.50 -6.54
CA ILE A 25 -2.42 -9.07 -6.35
C ILE A 25 -3.43 -8.54 -7.38
N GLU A 26 -3.40 -9.07 -8.60
CA GLU A 26 -4.45 -8.78 -9.58
C GLU A 26 -5.84 -9.22 -9.09
N ASP A 27 -5.95 -10.40 -8.49
CA ASP A 27 -7.22 -10.88 -7.93
C ASP A 27 -7.70 -10.00 -6.76
N VAL A 28 -6.80 -9.64 -5.84
CA VAL A 28 -7.11 -8.68 -4.76
C VAL A 28 -7.65 -7.37 -5.33
N THR A 29 -7.01 -6.85 -6.39
CA THR A 29 -7.43 -5.61 -7.04
C THR A 29 -8.82 -5.73 -7.66
N ARG A 30 -9.13 -6.85 -8.32
CA ARG A 30 -10.48 -7.13 -8.86
C ARG A 30 -11.52 -7.22 -7.76
N ARG A 31 -11.21 -7.87 -6.63
CA ARG A 31 -12.11 -7.97 -5.46
C ARG A 31 -12.42 -6.61 -4.86
N LEU A 32 -11.43 -5.73 -4.73
CA LEU A 32 -11.65 -4.35 -4.31
C LEU A 32 -12.54 -3.59 -5.32
N GLY A 33 -12.34 -3.83 -6.62
CA GLY A 33 -13.22 -3.31 -7.65
C GLY A 33 -14.68 -3.77 -7.46
N ILE A 34 -14.90 -5.06 -7.17
CA ILE A 34 -16.24 -5.62 -6.89
C ILE A 34 -16.84 -5.01 -5.61
N ALA A 35 -15.99 -4.77 -4.60
CA ALA A 35 -16.39 -4.14 -3.34
C ALA A 35 -16.74 -2.64 -3.46
N GLY A 36 -16.66 -2.05 -4.66
CA GLY A 36 -17.10 -0.68 -4.92
C GLY A 36 -15.98 0.36 -4.92
N PHE A 37 -14.72 -0.04 -5.02
CA PHE A 37 -13.60 0.87 -5.11
C PHE A 37 -13.15 1.09 -6.57
N LEU A 38 -12.57 2.25 -6.83
CA LEU A 38 -11.71 2.48 -7.99
C LEU A 38 -10.31 1.97 -7.63
N ALA A 39 -10.02 0.69 -7.91
CA ALA A 39 -8.79 0.04 -7.53
C ALA A 39 -7.74 0.10 -8.66
N LEU A 40 -6.48 0.38 -8.29
CA LEU A 40 -5.32 0.41 -9.18
C LEU A 40 -4.15 -0.30 -8.50
N ALA A 41 -3.58 -1.29 -9.16
CA ALA A 41 -2.35 -1.94 -8.77
C ALA A 41 -1.25 -1.65 -9.80
N PRO A 42 -0.35 -0.69 -9.55
CA PRO A 42 0.82 -0.49 -10.40
C PRO A 42 1.77 -1.69 -10.30
N ASP A 43 2.41 -2.04 -11.40
CA ASP A 43 3.53 -2.98 -11.40
C ASP A 43 4.85 -2.22 -11.37
N ALA A 44 5.55 -2.27 -10.24
CA ALA A 44 6.87 -1.66 -10.09
C ALA A 44 7.93 -2.27 -11.03
N LEU A 45 7.62 -3.41 -11.67
CA LEU A 45 8.50 -4.03 -12.67
C LEU A 45 8.27 -3.52 -14.09
N THR A 46 7.28 -2.65 -14.33
CA THR A 46 6.97 -2.11 -15.68
C THR A 46 8.20 -1.63 -16.44
N PRO A 47 9.18 -0.90 -15.84
CA PRO A 47 10.38 -0.48 -16.55
C PRO A 47 11.31 -1.63 -16.99
N LEU A 48 11.12 -2.82 -16.42
CA LEU A 48 11.89 -4.03 -16.74
C LEU A 48 11.07 -5.04 -17.56
N GLY A 49 9.93 -4.63 -18.12
CA GLY A 49 9.04 -5.48 -18.90
C GLY A 49 7.84 -6.06 -18.14
N GLY A 50 7.67 -5.68 -16.87
CA GLY A 50 6.56 -6.12 -16.02
C GLY A 50 6.81 -7.46 -15.33
N TYR A 51 5.77 -7.99 -14.70
CA TYR A 51 5.83 -9.30 -14.01
C TYR A 51 6.15 -10.43 -15.00
N PRO A 52 7.19 -11.22 -14.78
CA PRO A 52 7.70 -12.19 -15.76
C PRO A 52 6.91 -13.51 -15.82
N GLY A 53 5.80 -13.62 -15.10
CA GLY A 53 5.01 -14.87 -15.03
C GLY A 53 5.52 -15.89 -14.01
N ASN A 54 6.57 -15.55 -13.26
CA ASN A 54 7.18 -16.39 -12.22
C ASN A 54 7.62 -15.52 -11.04
N ASP A 55 7.26 -15.93 -9.82
CA ASP A 55 7.50 -15.15 -8.60
C ASP A 55 9.00 -15.03 -8.24
N ASP A 56 9.81 -16.07 -8.50
CA ASP A 56 11.25 -16.02 -8.20
C ASP A 56 11.98 -15.07 -9.15
N GLN A 57 11.63 -15.10 -10.43
CA GLN A 57 12.14 -14.16 -11.42
C GLN A 57 11.64 -12.72 -11.11
N GLY A 58 10.39 -12.58 -10.70
CA GLY A 58 9.84 -11.30 -10.28
C GLY A 58 10.63 -10.70 -9.10
N ARG A 59 10.98 -11.52 -8.11
CA ARG A 59 11.81 -11.12 -6.96
C ARG A 59 13.21 -10.69 -7.40
N GLU A 60 13.82 -11.43 -8.31
CA GLU A 60 15.14 -11.08 -8.86
C GLU A 60 15.08 -9.74 -9.61
N LEU A 61 14.07 -9.54 -10.46
CA LEU A 61 13.89 -8.28 -11.18
C LEU A 61 13.66 -7.10 -10.22
N GLN A 62 12.81 -7.28 -9.20
CA GLN A 62 12.52 -6.22 -8.24
C GLN A 62 13.75 -5.83 -7.43
N SER A 63 14.64 -6.78 -7.12
CA SER A 63 15.90 -6.49 -6.44
C SER A 63 16.85 -5.59 -7.23
N LYS A 64 16.68 -5.49 -8.54
CA LYS A 64 17.44 -4.63 -9.45
C LYS A 64 16.86 -3.21 -9.57
N ARG A 65 15.63 -2.99 -9.09
CA ARG A 65 14.98 -1.67 -9.11
C ARG A 65 15.49 -0.80 -7.96
N ASN A 66 15.62 0.49 -8.24
CA ASN A 66 15.85 1.48 -7.20
C ASN A 66 14.61 1.62 -6.30
N SER A 67 14.81 1.51 -4.98
CA SER A 67 13.72 1.53 -4.00
C SER A 67 12.95 2.86 -3.98
N GLU A 68 13.67 3.98 -4.15
CA GLU A 68 13.03 5.31 -4.18
C GLU A 68 12.21 5.50 -5.46
N GLU A 69 12.71 5.05 -6.61
CA GLU A 69 11.95 5.10 -7.86
C GLU A 69 10.65 4.30 -7.75
N MET A 70 10.70 3.08 -7.20
CA MET A 70 9.48 2.28 -6.97
C MET A 70 8.51 2.99 -6.02
N THR A 71 9.02 3.64 -4.98
CA THR A 71 8.18 4.44 -4.07
C THR A 71 7.50 5.59 -4.80
N GLN A 72 8.22 6.28 -5.69
CA GLN A 72 7.66 7.36 -6.52
C GLN A 72 6.59 6.84 -7.48
N ASP A 73 6.74 5.65 -8.06
CA ASP A 73 5.71 5.03 -8.91
C ASP A 73 4.38 4.88 -8.14
N PHE A 74 4.42 4.43 -6.88
CA PHE A 74 3.22 4.29 -6.04
C PHE A 74 2.65 5.64 -5.57
N ILE A 75 3.50 6.63 -5.30
CA ILE A 75 3.07 8.00 -5.02
C ILE A 75 2.31 8.57 -6.22
N ALA A 76 2.89 8.46 -7.42
CA ALA A 76 2.27 8.94 -8.65
C ALA A 76 0.91 8.25 -8.91
N ALA A 77 0.81 6.95 -8.64
CA ALA A 77 -0.46 6.21 -8.75
C ALA A 77 -1.53 6.72 -7.77
N ALA A 78 -1.15 7.02 -6.53
CA ALA A 78 -2.07 7.57 -5.53
C ALA A 78 -2.57 8.97 -5.93
N GLU A 79 -1.67 9.83 -6.40
CA GLU A 79 -2.01 11.17 -6.89
C GLU A 79 -2.87 11.14 -8.15
N LEU A 80 -2.61 10.20 -9.05
CA LEU A 80 -3.45 9.93 -10.23
C LEU A 80 -4.89 9.57 -9.81
N LEU A 81 -5.02 8.64 -8.86
CA LEU A 81 -6.32 8.22 -8.36
C LEU A 81 -7.07 9.35 -7.64
N GLN A 82 -6.37 10.20 -6.89
CA GLN A 82 -6.99 11.34 -6.21
C GLN A 82 -7.67 12.29 -7.20
N LYS A 83 -7.06 12.49 -8.38
CA LYS A 83 -7.54 13.39 -9.43
C LYS A 83 -8.41 12.70 -10.48
N HIS A 84 -8.57 11.38 -10.39
CA HIS A 84 -9.24 10.59 -11.42
C HIS A 84 -10.73 10.98 -11.54
N PRO A 85 -11.27 11.20 -12.78
CA PRO A 85 -12.66 11.67 -12.96
C PRO A 85 -13.73 10.75 -12.35
N LEU A 86 -13.47 9.46 -12.25
CA LEU A 86 -14.34 8.45 -11.65
C LEU A 86 -14.15 8.33 -10.12
N GLY A 87 -13.14 8.98 -9.57
CA GLY A 87 -12.84 9.01 -8.15
C GLY A 87 -13.57 10.14 -7.41
N ASN A 88 -13.85 9.94 -6.14
CA ASN A 88 -14.40 10.96 -5.25
C ASN A 88 -13.33 11.79 -4.52
N GLY A 89 -12.05 11.64 -4.89
CA GLY A 89 -10.91 12.33 -4.30
C GLY A 89 -10.33 11.66 -3.04
N ARG A 90 -10.96 10.60 -2.51
CA ARG A 90 -10.45 9.85 -1.34
C ARG A 90 -9.68 8.63 -1.82
N VAL A 91 -8.43 8.51 -1.39
CA VAL A 91 -7.54 7.41 -1.77
C VAL A 91 -7.09 6.64 -0.54
N GLY A 92 -7.33 5.34 -0.53
CA GLY A 92 -6.72 4.40 0.42
C GLY A 92 -5.48 3.74 -0.17
N ALA A 93 -4.63 3.21 0.70
CA ALA A 93 -3.51 2.35 0.31
C ALA A 93 -3.64 0.99 1.02
N VAL A 94 -3.52 -0.10 0.28
CA VAL A 94 -3.38 -1.44 0.85
C VAL A 94 -2.15 -2.11 0.25
N GLY A 95 -1.38 -2.80 1.06
CA GLY A 95 -0.18 -3.45 0.56
C GLY A 95 0.26 -4.62 1.42
N PHE A 96 0.99 -5.54 0.80
CA PHE A 96 1.37 -6.83 1.38
C PHE A 96 2.90 -6.96 1.41
N CYS A 97 3.49 -7.39 2.52
CA CYS A 97 4.92 -7.55 2.71
C CYS A 97 5.69 -6.24 2.38
N TYR A 98 6.49 -6.22 1.31
CA TYR A 98 7.08 -4.99 0.75
C TYR A 98 6.02 -3.90 0.59
N GLY A 99 4.89 -4.25 -0.02
CA GLY A 99 3.78 -3.33 -0.22
C GLY A 99 3.13 -2.83 1.07
N GLY A 100 3.15 -3.63 2.14
CA GLY A 100 2.74 -3.17 3.47
C GLY A 100 3.65 -2.06 4.00
N GLY A 101 4.96 -2.19 3.77
CA GLY A 101 5.93 -1.11 4.04
C GLY A 101 5.67 0.14 3.20
N ILE A 102 5.33 -0.04 1.92
CA ILE A 102 4.97 1.08 1.03
C ILE A 102 3.65 1.74 1.48
N ALA A 103 2.64 0.99 1.91
CA ALA A 103 1.39 1.57 2.44
C ALA A 103 1.66 2.49 3.64
N ASN A 104 2.53 2.09 4.56
CA ASN A 104 3.03 2.94 5.64
C ASN A 104 3.77 4.18 5.09
N THR A 105 4.65 3.98 4.12
CA THR A 105 5.43 5.07 3.50
C THR A 105 4.53 6.09 2.81
N LEU A 106 3.49 5.66 2.11
CA LEU A 106 2.51 6.55 1.49
C LEU A 106 1.76 7.38 2.54
N ALA A 107 1.34 6.76 3.65
CA ALA A 107 0.69 7.47 4.76
C ALA A 107 1.60 8.56 5.39
N VAL A 108 2.92 8.32 5.42
CA VAL A 108 3.92 9.29 5.91
C VAL A 108 4.19 10.39 4.89
N ARG A 109 4.44 10.02 3.61
CA ARG A 109 5.01 10.94 2.61
C ARG A 109 3.97 11.81 1.92
N ILE A 110 2.74 11.30 1.77
CA ILE A 110 1.65 12.01 1.12
C ILE A 110 0.37 12.04 1.99
N PRO A 111 0.47 12.57 3.24
CA PRO A 111 -0.63 12.54 4.20
C PRO A 111 -1.86 13.35 3.77
N ALA A 112 -1.71 14.23 2.78
CA ALA A 112 -2.83 14.97 2.19
C ALA A 112 -3.61 14.16 1.13
N VAL A 113 -3.02 13.08 0.63
CA VAL A 113 -3.61 12.21 -0.39
C VAL A 113 -4.23 10.96 0.24
N ILE A 114 -3.51 10.32 1.16
CA ILE A 114 -3.92 9.06 1.77
C ILE A 114 -4.98 9.29 2.86
N ALA A 115 -6.17 8.79 2.61
CA ALA A 115 -7.31 8.88 3.52
C ALA A 115 -7.39 7.71 4.52
N ALA A 116 -6.80 6.55 4.20
CA ALA A 116 -6.65 5.39 5.06
C ALA A 116 -5.53 4.49 4.53
N ALA A 117 -4.86 3.74 5.42
CA ALA A 117 -3.86 2.76 4.98
C ALA A 117 -4.04 1.41 5.70
N VAL A 118 -3.83 0.33 4.94
CA VAL A 118 -3.96 -1.04 5.41
C VAL A 118 -2.67 -1.81 5.10
N PRO A 119 -1.64 -1.68 5.96
CA PRO A 119 -0.39 -2.42 5.81
C PRO A 119 -0.52 -3.86 6.34
N PHE A 120 -0.32 -4.86 5.46
CA PHE A 120 -0.19 -6.26 5.84
C PHE A 120 1.28 -6.63 5.99
N TYR A 121 1.69 -7.10 7.18
CA TYR A 121 3.02 -7.60 7.53
C TYR A 121 4.18 -6.83 6.87
N GLY A 122 4.05 -5.51 6.83
CA GLY A 122 5.01 -4.61 6.24
C GLY A 122 5.93 -3.95 7.27
N ARG A 123 7.08 -3.46 6.76
CA ARG A 123 8.02 -2.71 7.57
C ARG A 123 7.37 -1.44 8.13
N GLN A 124 7.62 -1.14 9.39
CA GLN A 124 7.20 0.09 10.05
C GLN A 124 8.02 1.29 9.55
N PRO A 125 7.45 2.50 9.51
CA PRO A 125 8.22 3.72 9.30
C PRO A 125 9.12 4.02 10.49
N ALA A 126 10.09 4.89 10.31
CA ALA A 126 10.89 5.42 11.40
C ALA A 126 10.00 6.18 12.41
N SER A 127 10.28 6.07 13.71
CA SER A 127 9.43 6.65 14.75
C SER A 127 9.29 8.17 14.61
N GLU A 128 10.32 8.85 14.14
CA GLU A 128 10.34 10.30 13.86
C GLU A 128 9.42 10.70 12.71
N ASP A 129 9.05 9.78 11.83
CA ASP A 129 8.16 10.02 10.70
C ASP A 129 6.68 9.78 11.03
N VAL A 130 6.39 9.01 12.07
CA VAL A 130 5.01 8.66 12.48
C VAL A 130 4.12 9.88 12.72
N PRO A 131 4.60 11.01 13.31
CA PRO A 131 3.78 12.20 13.48
C PRO A 131 3.27 12.85 12.17
N LYS A 132 3.83 12.49 11.02
CA LYS A 132 3.36 12.97 9.70
C LYS A 132 2.08 12.25 9.25
N ILE A 133 1.78 11.07 9.80
CA ILE A 133 0.61 10.27 9.42
C ILE A 133 -0.68 10.96 9.90
N LYS A 134 -1.61 11.17 8.99
CA LYS A 134 -2.95 11.71 9.27
C LYS A 134 -4.06 10.67 9.04
N ALA A 135 -3.77 9.68 8.22
CA ALA A 135 -4.70 8.61 7.90
C ALA A 135 -4.89 7.63 9.07
N PRO A 136 -6.09 7.12 9.31
CA PRO A 136 -6.27 5.95 10.15
C PRO A 136 -5.58 4.74 9.52
N LEU A 137 -5.06 3.86 10.37
CA LEU A 137 -4.34 2.66 9.98
C LEU A 137 -5.10 1.41 10.44
N LEU A 138 -5.24 0.42 9.57
CA LEU A 138 -5.65 -0.94 9.91
C LEU A 138 -4.47 -1.87 9.63
N ILE A 139 -3.78 -2.26 10.68
CA ILE A 139 -2.49 -2.96 10.62
C ILE A 139 -2.72 -4.45 10.83
N HIS A 140 -2.20 -5.28 9.93
CA HIS A 140 -2.23 -6.73 10.08
C HIS A 140 -0.80 -7.28 10.14
N TYR A 141 -0.51 -8.03 11.20
CA TYR A 141 0.75 -8.75 11.34
C TYR A 141 0.51 -10.26 11.34
N ALA A 142 1.55 -11.02 11.09
CA ALA A 142 1.52 -12.47 11.16
C ALA A 142 2.17 -12.92 12.47
N GLU A 143 1.50 -13.75 13.24
CA GLU A 143 1.93 -14.20 14.58
C GLU A 143 3.38 -14.71 14.59
N LEU A 144 3.77 -15.45 13.55
CA LEU A 144 5.10 -16.08 13.47
C LEU A 144 6.18 -15.19 12.82
N ASP A 145 5.85 -13.97 12.35
CA ASP A 145 6.85 -13.06 11.77
C ASP A 145 7.59 -12.26 12.85
N THR A 146 8.50 -12.91 13.55
CA THR A 146 9.29 -12.30 14.63
C THR A 146 10.08 -11.08 14.15
N ARG A 147 10.50 -11.05 12.87
CA ARG A 147 11.29 -9.95 12.30
C ARG A 147 10.48 -8.66 12.18
N ILE A 148 9.26 -8.73 11.67
CA ILE A 148 8.38 -7.56 11.55
C ILE A 148 7.81 -7.20 12.93
N ASN A 149 7.37 -8.20 13.70
CA ASN A 149 6.73 -7.98 14.99
C ASN A 149 7.66 -7.33 16.03
N ALA A 150 8.98 -7.53 15.92
CA ALA A 150 9.97 -6.88 16.79
C ALA A 150 9.91 -5.34 16.75
N GLY A 151 9.47 -4.75 15.62
CA GLY A 151 9.32 -3.29 15.49
C GLY A 151 8.01 -2.74 16.06
N TRP A 152 7.04 -3.61 16.39
CA TRP A 152 5.71 -3.17 16.80
C TRP A 152 5.69 -2.32 18.08
N PRO A 153 6.39 -2.66 19.19
CA PRO A 153 6.32 -1.86 20.41
C PRO A 153 6.74 -0.41 20.21
N ALA A 154 7.80 -0.17 19.45
CA ALA A 154 8.28 1.18 19.14
C ALA A 154 7.30 1.92 18.22
N TYR A 155 6.75 1.23 17.23
CA TYR A 155 5.76 1.80 16.32
C TYR A 155 4.46 2.16 17.04
N GLU A 156 3.95 1.27 17.90
CA GLU A 156 2.76 1.54 18.69
C GLU A 156 2.95 2.75 19.62
N GLN A 157 4.10 2.82 20.29
CA GLN A 157 4.44 3.97 21.13
C GLN A 157 4.41 5.29 20.34
N ALA A 158 5.00 5.29 19.12
CA ALA A 158 5.01 6.46 18.26
C ALA A 158 3.60 6.84 17.76
N LEU A 159 2.78 5.86 17.39
CA LEU A 159 1.38 6.08 16.99
C LEU A 159 0.56 6.71 18.11
N LYS A 160 0.70 6.19 19.35
CA LYS A 160 0.02 6.73 20.53
C LYS A 160 0.48 8.16 20.83
N ALA A 161 1.78 8.41 20.81
CA ALA A 161 2.36 9.74 21.05
C ALA A 161 1.88 10.77 20.01
N ALA A 162 1.79 10.36 18.76
CA ALA A 162 1.31 11.18 17.64
C ALA A 162 -0.22 11.26 17.54
N ARG A 163 -0.97 10.53 18.39
CA ARG A 163 -2.45 10.44 18.36
C ARG A 163 -2.98 9.97 17.01
N VAL A 164 -2.23 9.13 16.31
CA VAL A 164 -2.71 8.49 15.08
C VAL A 164 -3.77 7.45 15.44
N ARG A 165 -4.90 7.46 14.75
CA ARG A 165 -5.92 6.43 14.92
C ARG A 165 -5.46 5.14 14.24
N TYR A 166 -5.44 4.04 14.98
CA TYR A 166 -5.06 2.74 14.43
C TYR A 166 -5.84 1.59 15.09
N GLU A 167 -5.91 0.49 14.37
CA GLU A 167 -6.31 -0.82 14.85
C GLU A 167 -5.25 -1.82 14.38
N MET A 168 -4.86 -2.77 15.23
CA MET A 168 -3.85 -3.78 14.90
C MET A 168 -4.38 -5.18 15.22
N HIS A 169 -4.18 -6.08 14.28
CA HIS A 169 -4.48 -7.50 14.39
C HIS A 169 -3.20 -8.32 14.18
N LEU A 170 -3.03 -9.35 15.02
CA LEU A 170 -1.95 -10.33 14.96
C LEU A 170 -2.51 -11.67 14.48
#